data_de21084e9f1823dba50fa6e7cdc610fd
#
_entry.id   de21084e9f1823dba50fa6e7cdc610fd
#
_cell.length_a   1.000
_cell.length_b   1.000
_cell.length_c   1.000
_cell.angle_alpha   90.00
_cell.angle_beta   90.00
_cell.angle_gamma   90.00
#
_symmetry.space_group_name_H-M   'P 1'
#
loop_
_entity.id
_entity.type
_entity.pdbx_description
1 polymer ?
#
loop_
_entity_poly.entity_id
_entity_poly.type
_entity_poly.pdbx_seq_one_letter_code
_entity_poly.pdbx_strand_id
1 'polypeptide(L)'
;PLPGANAGITALIASGLVPQPFYFYGFLPRKKKEKIAALEQLRTHSETVILYESPFRLKDTFSAIQTVYGEQQSVVLCRELTKTYEEFIRGTAAELTSLVSEEELKGECCILIGSKNPDEVTTALSGTLEEQTPDASLSIAEQVDWFMEHQNLTQKDAIKAVAKHLGLKKQEVYKEIHA
;
A
#
# COMPACT_ATOMS: atom_id res chain seq x y z
N PRO A 1 -17.78 4.21 -25.65
CA PRO A 1 -17.28 3.50 -24.47
C PRO A 1 -18.02 3.93 -23.22
N LEU A 2 -18.33 2.98 -22.36
CA LEU A 2 -18.96 3.24 -21.07
C LEU A 2 -17.93 2.96 -19.96
N PRO A 3 -17.80 3.83 -18.95
CA PRO A 3 -17.00 3.53 -17.77
C PRO A 3 -17.62 2.36 -17.02
N GLY A 4 -16.79 1.48 -16.44
CA GLY A 4 -17.26 0.31 -15.75
C GLY A 4 -16.29 -0.17 -14.67
N ALA A 5 -16.73 -1.11 -13.84
CA ALA A 5 -15.92 -1.73 -12.81
C ALA A 5 -14.70 -2.45 -13.41
N ASN A 6 -13.56 -2.38 -12.73
CA ASN A 6 -12.33 -3.05 -13.11
C ASN A 6 -11.72 -3.74 -11.90
N ALA A 7 -11.64 -5.06 -11.92
CA ALA A 7 -11.14 -5.84 -10.79
C ALA A 7 -9.68 -5.51 -10.42
N GLY A 8 -8.81 -5.25 -11.40
CA GLY A 8 -7.42 -4.87 -11.15
C GLY A 8 -7.29 -3.55 -10.41
N ILE A 9 -8.08 -2.53 -10.79
CA ILE A 9 -8.08 -1.24 -10.10
C ILE A 9 -8.71 -1.37 -8.71
N THR A 10 -9.82 -2.13 -8.58
CA THR A 10 -10.42 -2.41 -7.28
C THR A 10 -9.44 -3.11 -6.34
N ALA A 11 -8.72 -4.12 -6.84
CA ALA A 11 -7.66 -4.79 -6.10
C ALA A 11 -6.56 -3.81 -5.67
N LEU A 12 -6.09 -2.97 -6.58
CA LEU A 12 -4.99 -2.04 -6.35
C LEU A 12 -5.29 -1.05 -5.22
N ILE A 13 -6.43 -0.36 -5.28
CA ILE A 13 -6.80 0.66 -4.27
C ILE A 13 -7.04 0.07 -2.89
N ALA A 14 -7.44 -1.21 -2.81
CA ALA A 14 -7.68 -1.91 -1.55
C ALA A 14 -6.49 -2.75 -1.07
N SER A 15 -5.43 -2.89 -1.88
CA SER A 15 -4.27 -3.75 -1.58
C SER A 15 -3.41 -3.25 -0.42
N GLY A 16 -3.29 -1.95 -0.26
CA GLY A 16 -2.30 -1.31 0.62
C GLY A 16 -0.91 -1.20 -0.01
N LEU A 17 -0.75 -1.60 -1.28
CA LEU A 17 0.47 -1.38 -2.06
C LEU A 17 0.45 0.01 -2.70
N VAL A 18 1.58 0.37 -3.31
CA VAL A 18 1.73 1.61 -4.08
C VAL A 18 0.72 1.66 -5.21
N PRO A 19 -0.24 2.60 -5.21
CA PRO A 19 -1.28 2.61 -6.22
C PRO A 19 -0.85 3.25 -7.54
N GLN A 20 0.24 4.01 -7.58
CA GLN A 20 0.69 4.73 -8.77
C GLN A 20 2.20 4.95 -8.79
N PRO A 21 2.86 4.80 -9.95
CA PRO A 21 2.31 4.17 -11.15
C PRO A 21 2.09 2.68 -10.97
N PHE A 22 1.33 2.05 -11.86
CA PHE A 22 1.11 0.61 -11.85
C PHE A 22 1.21 0.03 -13.27
N TYR A 23 1.53 -1.25 -13.36
CA TYR A 23 1.60 -1.98 -14.61
C TYR A 23 0.57 -3.11 -14.63
N PHE A 24 -0.42 -3.02 -15.50
CA PHE A 24 -1.40 -4.08 -15.70
C PHE A 24 -0.95 -5.03 -16.80
N TYR A 25 -0.58 -6.26 -16.42
CA TYR A 25 -0.14 -7.28 -17.35
C TYR A 25 -1.28 -8.22 -17.79
N GLY A 26 -2.21 -8.54 -16.89
CA GLY A 26 -3.24 -9.53 -17.11
C GLY A 26 -2.78 -10.96 -16.80
N PHE A 27 -3.01 -11.91 -17.70
CA PHE A 27 -2.71 -13.32 -17.44
C PHE A 27 -1.30 -13.71 -17.86
N LEU A 28 -0.57 -14.37 -16.96
CA LEU A 28 0.74 -14.95 -17.27
C LEU A 28 0.61 -16.17 -18.22
N PRO A 29 1.67 -16.43 -19.02
CA PRO A 29 1.75 -17.63 -19.85
C PRO A 29 1.52 -18.91 -19.05
N ARG A 30 0.95 -19.94 -19.69
CA ARG A 30 0.67 -21.22 -19.03
C ARG A 30 1.92 -22.05 -18.81
N LYS A 31 2.85 -22.05 -19.79
CA LYS A 31 4.08 -22.84 -19.70
C LYS A 31 5.04 -22.23 -18.70
N LYS A 32 5.60 -23.07 -17.81
CA LYS A 32 6.49 -22.64 -16.72
C LYS A 32 7.65 -21.77 -17.20
N LYS A 33 8.34 -22.17 -18.28
CA LYS A 33 9.48 -21.41 -18.81
C LYS A 33 9.08 -20.01 -19.30
N GLU A 34 7.96 -19.94 -20.03
CA GLU A 34 7.45 -18.65 -20.54
C GLU A 34 6.94 -17.75 -19.39
N LYS A 35 6.32 -18.36 -18.34
CA LYS A 35 5.88 -17.66 -17.14
C LYS A 35 7.06 -17.02 -16.39
N ILE A 36 8.13 -17.77 -16.18
CA ILE A 36 9.34 -17.26 -15.52
C ILE A 36 9.94 -16.12 -16.35
N ALA A 37 10.10 -16.29 -17.67
CA ALA A 37 10.64 -15.25 -18.54
C ALA A 37 9.78 -13.96 -18.52
N ALA A 38 8.44 -14.10 -18.49
CA ALA A 38 7.54 -12.96 -18.35
C ALA A 38 7.71 -12.26 -16.98
N LEU A 39 7.83 -13.00 -15.90
CA LEU A 39 8.07 -12.45 -14.57
C LEU A 39 9.45 -11.77 -14.47
N GLU A 40 10.49 -12.31 -15.11
CA GLU A 40 11.81 -11.68 -15.19
C GLU A 40 11.75 -10.32 -15.91
N GLN A 41 10.98 -10.23 -16.99
CA GLN A 41 10.72 -8.96 -17.67
C GLN A 41 9.92 -8.00 -16.76
N LEU A 42 8.85 -8.47 -16.12
CA LEU A 42 8.05 -7.67 -15.20
C LEU A 42 8.87 -7.17 -14.01
N ARG A 43 9.84 -7.95 -13.55
CA ARG A 43 10.76 -7.55 -12.49
C ARG A 43 11.61 -6.33 -12.84
N THR A 44 11.76 -5.96 -14.09
CA THR A 44 12.47 -4.73 -14.48
C THR A 44 11.67 -3.48 -14.17
N HIS A 45 10.35 -3.59 -14.04
CA HIS A 45 9.47 -2.50 -13.64
C HIS A 45 9.64 -2.20 -12.15
N SER A 46 9.57 -0.91 -11.80
CA SER A 46 9.56 -0.43 -10.41
C SER A 46 8.15 -0.34 -9.84
N GLU A 47 7.15 -0.34 -10.70
CA GLU A 47 5.75 -0.14 -10.39
C GLU A 47 5.10 -1.37 -9.75
N THR A 48 3.95 -1.18 -9.10
CA THR A 48 3.10 -2.31 -8.70
C THR A 48 2.55 -3.02 -9.94
N VAL A 49 2.78 -4.33 -10.02
CA VAL A 49 2.31 -5.17 -11.12
C VAL A 49 1.00 -5.85 -10.76
N ILE A 50 0.02 -5.79 -11.67
CA ILE A 50 -1.29 -6.40 -11.51
C ILE A 50 -1.43 -7.57 -12.49
N LEU A 51 -1.75 -8.75 -11.95
CA LEU A 51 -1.97 -9.99 -12.68
C LEU A 51 -3.38 -10.51 -12.43
N TYR A 52 -3.97 -11.15 -13.43
CA TYR A 52 -5.11 -12.04 -13.24
C TYR A 52 -4.65 -13.49 -13.25
N GLU A 53 -5.25 -14.32 -12.41
CA GLU A 53 -4.89 -15.73 -12.36
C GLU A 53 -6.10 -16.62 -12.04
N SER A 54 -6.05 -17.83 -12.55
CA SER A 54 -6.99 -18.89 -12.19
C SER A 54 -6.61 -19.50 -10.83
N PRO A 55 -7.57 -19.86 -9.98
CA PRO A 55 -7.29 -20.50 -8.69
C PRO A 55 -6.47 -21.80 -8.86
N PHE A 56 -6.71 -22.57 -9.91
CA PHE A 56 -5.96 -23.79 -10.21
C PHE A 56 -4.49 -23.58 -10.56
N ARG A 57 -4.08 -22.35 -10.82
CA ARG A 57 -2.72 -22.00 -11.21
C ARG A 57 -1.96 -21.20 -10.16
N LEU A 58 -2.63 -20.83 -9.05
CA LEU A 58 -2.04 -20.01 -7.98
C LEU A 58 -0.75 -20.60 -7.45
N LYS A 59 -0.72 -21.91 -7.15
CA LYS A 59 0.46 -22.61 -6.63
C LYS A 59 1.68 -22.45 -7.54
N ASP A 60 1.52 -22.71 -8.84
CA ASP A 60 2.60 -22.57 -9.82
C ASP A 60 3.00 -21.12 -10.01
N THR A 61 2.04 -20.20 -9.92
CA THR A 61 2.29 -18.77 -10.13
C THR A 61 3.00 -18.16 -8.93
N PHE A 62 2.59 -18.44 -7.69
CA PHE A 62 3.30 -17.95 -6.50
C PHE A 62 4.69 -18.57 -6.38
N SER A 63 4.87 -19.86 -6.68
CA SER A 63 6.20 -20.48 -6.75
C SER A 63 7.12 -19.79 -7.77
N ALA A 64 6.59 -19.39 -8.92
CA ALA A 64 7.34 -18.66 -9.93
C ALA A 64 7.65 -17.22 -9.48
N ILE A 65 6.72 -16.53 -8.84
CA ILE A 65 6.92 -15.18 -8.24
C ILE A 65 8.02 -15.26 -7.19
N GLN A 66 7.95 -16.21 -6.25
CA GLN A 66 8.98 -16.39 -5.21
C GLN A 66 10.37 -16.66 -5.84
N THR A 67 10.42 -17.47 -6.89
CA THR A 67 11.69 -17.78 -7.59
C THR A 67 12.31 -16.55 -8.24
N VAL A 68 11.50 -15.69 -8.87
CA VAL A 68 11.98 -14.54 -9.65
C VAL A 68 12.18 -13.30 -8.78
N TYR A 69 11.26 -13.00 -7.89
CA TYR A 69 11.28 -11.76 -7.08
C TYR A 69 11.95 -11.96 -5.72
N GLY A 70 12.06 -13.21 -5.23
CA GLY A 70 12.56 -13.54 -3.90
C GLY A 70 11.44 -13.73 -2.87
N GLU A 71 11.81 -14.33 -1.74
CA GLU A 71 10.90 -14.74 -0.67
C GLU A 71 10.18 -13.55 0.00
N GLN A 72 10.89 -12.45 0.17
CA GLN A 72 10.43 -11.27 0.91
C GLN A 72 9.64 -10.27 0.06
N GLN A 73 9.42 -10.55 -1.23
CA GLN A 73 8.62 -9.70 -2.10
C GLN A 73 7.21 -9.54 -1.55
N SER A 74 6.78 -8.31 -1.34
CA SER A 74 5.40 -8.01 -0.94
C SER A 74 4.43 -8.37 -2.07
N VAL A 75 3.41 -9.15 -1.75
CA VAL A 75 2.37 -9.57 -2.69
C VAL A 75 1.00 -9.52 -2.01
N VAL A 76 -0.03 -9.32 -2.82
CA VAL A 76 -1.41 -9.39 -2.36
C VAL A 76 -2.20 -10.30 -3.29
N LEU A 77 -2.90 -11.26 -2.72
CA LEU A 77 -3.89 -12.07 -3.42
C LEU A 77 -5.28 -11.53 -3.10
N CYS A 78 -5.97 -11.05 -4.11
CA CYS A 78 -7.37 -10.63 -4.02
C CYS A 78 -8.25 -11.70 -4.65
N ARG A 79 -9.28 -12.09 -3.94
CA ARG A 79 -10.15 -13.20 -4.35
C ARG A 79 -11.60 -12.78 -4.27
N GLU A 80 -12.41 -13.21 -5.27
CA GLU A 80 -13.86 -13.00 -5.30
C GLU A 80 -14.28 -11.53 -5.08
N LEU A 81 -13.51 -10.59 -5.63
CA LEU A 81 -13.75 -9.15 -5.49
C LEU A 81 -15.20 -8.79 -5.81
N THR A 82 -15.80 -7.95 -4.98
CA THR A 82 -17.20 -7.49 -5.05
C THR A 82 -18.26 -8.59 -4.86
N LYS A 83 -17.86 -9.79 -4.45
CA LYS A 83 -18.75 -10.93 -4.19
C LYS A 83 -18.83 -11.24 -2.69
N THR A 84 -19.71 -12.16 -2.31
CA THR A 84 -19.95 -12.56 -0.90
C THR A 84 -18.70 -13.06 -0.17
N TYR A 85 -17.78 -13.69 -0.90
CA TYR A 85 -16.55 -14.25 -0.36
C TYR A 85 -15.31 -13.43 -0.75
N GLU A 86 -15.47 -12.10 -0.84
CA GLU A 86 -14.36 -11.18 -1.10
C GLU A 86 -13.29 -11.31 -0.02
N GLU A 87 -12.05 -11.43 -0.46
CA GLU A 87 -10.92 -11.60 0.43
C GLU A 87 -9.65 -10.94 -0.12
N PHE A 88 -8.87 -10.32 0.78
CA PHE A 88 -7.57 -9.73 0.50
C PHE A 88 -6.51 -10.37 1.41
N ILE A 89 -5.67 -11.22 0.85
CA ILE A 89 -4.59 -11.90 1.57
C ILE A 89 -3.28 -11.18 1.23
N ARG A 90 -2.71 -10.53 2.23
CA ARG A 90 -1.46 -9.76 2.12
C ARG A 90 -0.33 -10.51 2.79
N GLY A 91 0.86 -10.44 2.21
CA GLY A 91 2.05 -11.06 2.78
C GLY A 91 3.22 -11.05 1.84
N THR A 92 4.20 -11.84 2.15
CA THR A 92 5.38 -12.08 1.31
C THR A 92 5.12 -13.19 0.29
N ALA A 93 5.94 -13.24 -0.75
CA ALA A 93 5.87 -14.31 -1.74
C ALA A 93 6.02 -15.70 -1.10
N ALA A 94 6.86 -15.84 -0.06
CA ALA A 94 7.01 -17.09 0.67
C ALA A 94 5.75 -17.48 1.43
N GLU A 95 5.13 -16.53 2.18
CA GLU A 95 3.92 -16.78 2.95
C GLU A 95 2.75 -17.20 2.05
N LEU A 96 2.54 -16.47 0.94
CA LEU A 96 1.46 -16.80 0.02
C LEU A 96 1.73 -18.11 -0.75
N THR A 97 3.00 -18.44 -1.03
CA THR A 97 3.35 -19.74 -1.63
C THR A 97 3.00 -20.90 -0.68
N SER A 98 3.25 -20.76 0.61
CA SER A 98 2.88 -21.76 1.63
C SER A 98 1.36 -21.89 1.71
N LEU A 99 0.64 -20.77 1.86
CA LEU A 99 -0.82 -20.74 1.99
C LEU A 99 -1.51 -21.44 0.80
N VAL A 100 -1.18 -21.07 -0.45
CA VAL A 100 -1.81 -21.68 -1.63
C VAL A 100 -1.36 -23.12 -1.88
N SER A 101 -0.33 -23.59 -1.16
CA SER A 101 0.10 -25.00 -1.20
C SER A 101 -0.69 -25.86 -0.24
N GLU A 102 -1.15 -25.31 0.86
CA GLU A 102 -1.90 -25.97 1.93
C GLU A 102 -3.41 -25.92 1.71
N GLU A 103 -3.89 -24.81 1.11
CA GLU A 103 -5.33 -24.57 0.91
C GLU A 103 -5.71 -24.58 -0.57
N GLU A 104 -6.82 -25.25 -0.88
CA GLU A 104 -7.45 -25.21 -2.21
C GLU A 104 -8.36 -23.97 -2.30
N LEU A 105 -7.82 -22.88 -2.84
CA LEU A 105 -8.58 -21.65 -3.04
C LEU A 105 -9.47 -21.75 -4.29
N LYS A 106 -10.65 -21.11 -4.22
CA LYS A 106 -11.64 -21.08 -5.31
C LYS A 106 -11.98 -19.65 -5.68
N GLY A 107 -12.57 -19.47 -6.84
CA GLY A 107 -13.06 -18.18 -7.31
C GLY A 107 -12.10 -17.45 -8.26
N GLU A 108 -12.43 -16.23 -8.58
CA GLU A 108 -11.62 -15.37 -9.46
C GLU A 108 -10.52 -14.68 -8.64
N CYS A 109 -9.30 -14.71 -9.16
CA CYS A 109 -8.13 -14.23 -8.44
C CYS A 109 -7.41 -13.09 -9.19
N CYS A 110 -7.04 -12.06 -8.44
CA CYS A 110 -6.16 -10.99 -8.87
C CYS A 110 -4.93 -10.98 -7.96
N ILE A 111 -3.74 -10.97 -8.54
CA ILE A 111 -2.46 -10.95 -7.81
C ILE A 111 -1.80 -9.61 -8.04
N LEU A 112 -1.36 -8.96 -6.98
CA LEU A 112 -0.56 -7.75 -7.05
C LEU A 112 0.83 -8.03 -6.50
N ILE A 113 1.84 -7.62 -7.26
CA ILE A 113 3.24 -7.67 -6.83
C ILE A 113 3.66 -6.25 -6.51
N GLY A 114 4.06 -6.00 -5.28
CA GLY A 114 4.45 -4.67 -4.82
C GLY A 114 5.66 -4.11 -5.55
N SER A 115 5.74 -2.78 -5.61
CA SER A 115 6.87 -2.07 -6.19
C SER A 115 8.19 -2.41 -5.47
N LYS A 116 9.32 -2.19 -6.14
CA LYS A 116 10.65 -2.45 -5.57
C LYS A 116 11.08 -1.45 -4.49
N ASN A 117 10.51 -0.26 -4.53
CA ASN A 117 10.85 0.84 -3.63
C ASN A 117 9.64 1.20 -2.75
N PRO A 118 9.25 0.34 -1.79
CA PRO A 118 8.18 0.66 -0.87
C PRO A 118 8.48 1.93 -0.06
N ASP A 119 9.77 2.23 0.20
CA ASP A 119 10.21 3.39 0.97
C ASP A 119 10.00 4.72 0.23
N GLU A 120 10.19 4.78 -1.09
CA GLU A 120 9.88 5.98 -1.88
C GLU A 120 8.39 6.32 -1.87
N VAL A 121 7.56 5.35 -1.61
CA VAL A 121 6.11 5.48 -1.60
C VAL A 121 5.57 5.69 -0.21
N THR A 122 6.18 5.11 0.79
CA THR A 122 5.99 5.53 2.17
C THR A 122 6.28 7.02 2.27
N THR A 123 7.32 7.53 1.62
CA THR A 123 7.61 8.98 1.54
C THR A 123 6.57 9.74 0.68
N ALA A 124 6.03 9.17 -0.40
CA ALA A 124 5.00 9.83 -1.22
C ALA A 124 3.59 9.76 -0.61
N LEU A 125 3.27 8.69 0.14
CA LEU A 125 2.02 8.57 0.90
C LEU A 125 2.13 9.12 2.32
N SER A 126 3.32 9.11 2.94
CA SER A 126 3.64 9.80 4.17
C SER A 126 3.75 11.31 3.94
N GLY A 127 4.07 11.74 2.72
CA GLY A 127 3.92 13.15 2.31
C GLY A 127 2.47 13.63 2.34
N THR A 128 1.49 12.73 2.52
CA THR A 128 0.07 13.05 2.73
C THR A 128 -0.46 12.63 4.11
N LEU A 129 0.32 11.88 4.93
CA LEU A 129 -0.11 11.38 6.25
C LEU A 129 1.01 11.34 7.32
N GLU A 130 2.24 11.76 7.02
CA GLU A 130 3.02 12.33 8.11
C GLU A 130 2.24 13.58 8.54
N GLU A 131 1.67 13.53 9.72
CA GLU A 131 1.42 14.75 10.47
C GLU A 131 2.76 15.47 10.42
N GLN A 132 2.93 16.41 9.45
CA GLN A 132 4.08 17.31 9.48
C GLN A 132 4.02 17.91 10.88
N THR A 133 4.88 17.44 11.74
CA THR A 133 4.98 17.93 13.10
C THR A 133 6.11 18.95 13.11
N PRO A 134 5.93 20.06 13.80
CA PRO A 134 6.99 21.05 13.95
C PRO A 134 8.20 20.43 14.67
N ASP A 135 9.39 20.96 14.38
CA ASP A 135 10.61 20.54 15.06
C ASP A 135 10.44 20.68 16.59
N ALA A 136 10.81 19.65 17.33
CA ALA A 136 10.72 19.61 18.78
C ALA A 136 11.58 20.71 19.49
N SER A 137 12.50 21.36 18.77
CA SER A 137 13.30 22.47 19.26
C SER A 137 12.58 23.82 19.23
N LEU A 138 11.45 23.92 18.51
CA LEU A 138 10.65 25.15 18.42
C LEU A 138 9.88 25.41 19.72
N SER A 139 9.76 26.68 20.08
CA SER A 139 8.87 27.08 21.18
C SER A 139 7.40 26.73 20.91
N ILE A 140 6.60 26.67 21.95
CA ILE A 140 5.16 26.34 21.84
C ILE A 140 4.45 27.33 20.91
N ALA A 141 4.82 28.61 20.95
CA ALA A 141 4.23 29.61 20.08
C ALA A 141 4.60 29.37 18.59
N GLU A 142 5.87 29.12 18.31
CA GLU A 142 6.35 28.81 16.96
C GLU A 142 5.73 27.52 16.41
N GLN A 143 5.48 26.51 17.25
CA GLN A 143 4.77 25.30 16.84
C GLN A 143 3.31 25.57 16.50
N VAL A 144 2.63 26.47 17.20
CA VAL A 144 1.26 26.88 16.87
C VAL A 144 1.22 27.62 15.54
N ASP A 145 2.14 28.57 15.31
CA ASP A 145 2.24 29.30 14.05
C ASP A 145 2.55 28.32 12.88
N TRP A 146 3.44 27.37 13.13
CA TRP A 146 3.76 26.32 12.17
C TRP A 146 2.52 25.51 11.73
N PHE A 147 1.68 25.06 12.69
CA PHE A 147 0.44 24.33 12.38
C PHE A 147 -0.59 25.21 11.64
N MET A 148 -0.64 26.51 11.95
CA MET A 148 -1.50 27.44 11.24
C MET A 148 -1.07 27.62 9.77
N GLU A 149 0.24 27.75 9.51
CA GLU A 149 0.78 27.98 8.17
C GLU A 149 0.78 26.72 7.30
N HIS A 150 1.23 25.57 7.84
CA HIS A 150 1.45 24.35 7.06
C HIS A 150 0.21 23.46 6.94
N GLN A 151 -0.69 23.51 7.91
CA GLN A 151 -1.93 22.73 7.90
C GLN A 151 -3.19 23.58 7.74
N ASN A 152 -3.03 24.89 7.53
CA ASN A 152 -4.12 25.85 7.35
C ASN A 152 -5.19 25.77 8.47
N LEU A 153 -4.72 25.56 9.71
CA LEU A 153 -5.59 25.43 10.88
C LEU A 153 -5.92 26.79 11.48
N THR A 154 -7.10 26.88 12.10
CA THR A 154 -7.39 28.04 12.96
C THR A 154 -6.51 28.00 14.21
N GLN A 155 -6.19 29.16 14.82
CA GLN A 155 -5.40 29.24 16.06
C GLN A 155 -5.93 28.28 17.14
N LYS A 156 -7.26 28.17 17.27
CA LYS A 156 -7.90 27.27 18.23
C LYS A 156 -7.62 25.79 17.96
N ASP A 157 -7.55 25.40 16.70
CA ASP A 157 -7.29 24.02 16.29
C ASP A 157 -5.79 23.72 16.29
N ALA A 158 -4.93 24.70 15.95
CA ALA A 158 -3.49 24.62 16.09
C ALA A 158 -3.05 24.41 17.55
N ILE A 159 -3.67 25.13 18.50
CA ILE A 159 -3.43 24.92 19.94
C ILE A 159 -3.80 23.49 20.37
N LYS A 160 -4.86 22.90 19.82
CA LYS A 160 -5.23 21.50 20.12
C LYS A 160 -4.20 20.54 19.52
N ALA A 161 -3.72 20.81 18.31
CA ALA A 161 -2.72 20.00 17.64
C ALA A 161 -1.41 19.98 18.42
N VAL A 162 -0.90 21.15 18.84
CA VAL A 162 0.29 21.27 19.67
C VAL A 162 0.12 20.59 21.03
N ALA A 163 -1.02 20.76 21.69
CA ALA A 163 -1.32 20.10 22.96
C ALA A 163 -1.27 18.56 22.83
N LYS A 164 -1.83 18.01 21.74
CA LYS A 164 -1.77 16.58 21.43
C LYS A 164 -0.35 16.13 21.11
N HIS A 165 0.40 16.91 20.32
CA HIS A 165 1.77 16.62 19.90
C HIS A 165 2.74 16.56 21.09
N LEU A 166 2.66 17.53 22.00
CA LEU A 166 3.53 17.62 23.18
C LEU A 166 3.01 16.86 24.42
N GLY A 167 1.83 16.24 24.35
CA GLY A 167 1.20 15.58 25.49
C GLY A 167 0.80 16.53 26.62
N LEU A 168 0.57 17.82 26.31
CA LEU A 168 0.21 18.88 27.25
C LEU A 168 -1.32 19.08 27.31
N LYS A 169 -1.77 19.74 28.39
CA LYS A 169 -3.18 20.19 28.44
C LYS A 169 -3.35 21.46 27.59
N LYS A 170 -4.47 21.56 26.86
CA LYS A 170 -4.78 22.72 26.03
C LYS A 170 -4.65 24.06 26.76
N GLN A 171 -4.97 24.10 28.08
CA GLN A 171 -4.85 25.29 28.89
C GLN A 171 -3.39 25.72 29.15
N GLU A 172 -2.47 24.77 29.15
CA GLU A 172 -1.04 25.03 29.33
C GLU A 172 -0.47 25.68 28.06
N VAL A 173 -0.78 25.12 26.89
CA VAL A 173 -0.41 25.71 25.60
C VAL A 173 -1.00 27.10 25.43
N TYR A 174 -2.26 27.31 25.82
CA TYR A 174 -2.92 28.61 25.72
C TYR A 174 -2.25 29.69 26.62
N LYS A 175 -1.84 29.32 27.83
CA LYS A 175 -1.14 30.25 28.75
C LYS A 175 0.25 30.67 28.21
N GLU A 176 0.99 29.73 27.62
CA GLU A 176 2.32 29.97 27.10
C GLU A 176 2.31 30.94 25.92
N ILE A 177 1.25 30.91 25.09
CA ILE A 177 1.12 31.82 23.93
C ILE A 177 0.67 33.22 24.34
N HIS A 178 0.04 33.37 25.51
CA HIS A 178 -0.52 34.64 25.97
C HIS A 178 0.20 35.20 27.22
N ALA A 179 1.37 34.61 27.59
CA ALA A 179 2.25 35.11 28.64
C ALA A 179 3.24 36.14 28.08
#